data_20de818f18dade460207a045fa3146ce
#
_entry.id   20de818f18dade460207a045fa3146ce
#
_cell.length_a   1.000
_cell.length_b   1.000
_cell.length_c   1.000
_cell.angle_alpha   90.00
_cell.angle_beta   90.00
_cell.angle_gamma   90.00
#
_symmetry.space_group_name_H-M   'P 1'
#
loop_
_entity.id
_entity.type
_entity.pdbx_description
1 polymer ?
#
loop_
_entity_poly.entity_id
_entity_poly.type
_entity_poly.pdbx_seq_one_letter_code
_entity_poly.pdbx_strand_id
1 'polypeptide(L)'
;MQKKKKSTKHMGPKPQYTRKEIKGPRIIAAKYNTSCVKADQYPEGDTVEVAFLGRSNVGKSSLINSLCNYRGLALVSGQPGKTKTINYFDIESKEDISETEERRYHWFLVDLPGYGFAKTNKDNRNMWSSFISDYLLHSERLMLLCLLIDGRHPEMPIDKVAFDWLVEAGVPLQIVVTKVDKLNAKEKSVNLAKVKAMYPTDSPPIMYSSLKHTGRELLQQRINQVLVGEEA
;
A
#
# COMPACT_ATOMS: atom_id res chain seq x y z
N MET A 1 60.76 17.51 53.57
CA MET A 1 59.71 16.55 53.25
C MET A 1 58.87 17.16 52.16
N GLN A 2 59.02 16.71 50.89
CA GLN A 2 58.25 17.17 49.74
C GLN A 2 57.18 16.17 49.49
N LYS A 3 55.84 16.62 49.54
CA LYS A 3 54.70 15.84 49.23
C LYS A 3 54.48 15.81 47.71
N LYS A 4 54.63 14.63 47.08
CA LYS A 4 54.25 14.38 45.68
C LYS A 4 52.72 14.47 45.49
N LYS A 5 52.23 15.41 44.68
CA LYS A 5 50.85 15.46 44.20
C LYS A 5 50.62 14.34 43.19
N LYS A 6 49.68 13.42 43.46
CA LYS A 6 49.19 12.44 42.49
C LYS A 6 48.27 13.15 41.48
N SER A 7 48.65 13.09 40.20
CA SER A 7 47.82 13.53 39.08
C SER A 7 46.72 12.51 38.84
N THR A 8 45.49 12.89 39.06
CA THR A 8 44.31 12.12 38.65
C THR A 8 44.04 12.38 37.15
N LYS A 9 44.30 11.38 36.31
CA LYS A 9 43.87 11.39 34.91
C LYS A 9 42.36 11.40 34.86
N HIS A 10 41.78 12.52 34.40
CA HIS A 10 40.38 12.57 33.99
C HIS A 10 40.20 11.68 32.74
N MET A 11 39.59 10.51 32.91
CA MET A 11 39.07 9.73 31.78
C MET A 11 37.82 10.47 31.27
N GLY A 12 37.91 10.99 30.05
CA GLY A 12 36.76 11.55 29.37
C GLY A 12 35.64 10.50 29.21
N PRO A 13 34.37 10.93 28.99
CA PRO A 13 33.25 10.02 28.86
C PRO A 13 33.53 9.07 27.70
N LYS A 14 33.33 7.76 27.95
CA LYS A 14 33.39 6.72 26.92
C LYS A 14 32.33 7.03 25.87
N PRO A 15 32.64 6.93 24.55
CA PRO A 15 31.63 7.10 23.52
C PRO A 15 30.47 6.12 23.79
N GLN A 16 29.28 6.64 24.00
CA GLN A 16 28.07 5.85 24.03
C GLN A 16 27.78 5.45 22.58
N TYR A 17 28.11 4.22 22.20
CA TYR A 17 27.61 3.61 20.97
C TYR A 17 26.11 3.43 21.16
N THR A 18 25.31 4.33 20.62
CA THR A 18 23.87 4.12 20.47
C THR A 18 23.67 2.97 19.50
N ARG A 19 23.10 1.87 20.00
CA ARG A 19 22.75 0.71 19.21
C ARG A 19 21.84 1.18 18.06
N LYS A 20 22.18 0.84 16.82
CA LYS A 20 21.35 1.19 15.65
C LYS A 20 20.00 0.51 15.84
N GLU A 21 18.92 1.27 15.81
CA GLU A 21 17.56 0.75 15.88
C GLU A 21 17.29 -0.06 14.62
N ILE A 22 16.96 -1.36 14.77
CA ILE A 22 16.55 -2.22 13.67
C ILE A 22 15.15 -1.79 13.25
N LYS A 23 15.02 -1.30 12.03
CA LYS A 23 13.75 -0.82 11.47
C LYS A 23 13.21 -1.86 10.50
N GLY A 24 11.92 -2.15 10.65
CA GLY A 24 11.19 -2.99 9.73
C GLY A 24 11.13 -2.41 8.30
N PRO A 25 10.40 -3.11 7.41
CA PRO A 25 10.31 -2.73 6.00
C PRO A 25 9.78 -1.31 5.82
N ARG A 26 10.44 -0.53 4.96
CA ARG A 26 10.04 0.84 4.65
C ARG A 26 10.40 1.25 3.23
N ILE A 27 9.53 2.02 2.60
CA ILE A 27 9.80 2.63 1.30
C ILE A 27 10.81 3.78 1.51
N ILE A 28 11.89 3.78 0.72
CA ILE A 28 12.97 4.76 0.76
C ILE A 28 13.03 5.64 -0.48
N ALA A 29 12.52 5.16 -1.62
CA ALA A 29 12.38 5.95 -2.84
C ALA A 29 11.07 5.59 -3.57
N ALA A 30 10.49 6.57 -4.23
CA ALA A 30 9.32 6.40 -5.08
C ALA A 30 9.37 7.41 -6.23
N LYS A 31 9.20 6.93 -7.46
CA LYS A 31 9.25 7.77 -8.67
C LYS A 31 8.17 7.33 -9.64
N TYR A 32 7.50 8.30 -10.29
CA TYR A 32 6.62 8.00 -11.42
C TYR A 32 7.43 7.39 -12.56
N ASN A 33 6.93 6.30 -13.13
CA ASN A 33 7.52 5.60 -14.27
C ASN A 33 6.75 5.93 -15.55
N THR A 34 5.53 5.36 -15.71
CA THR A 34 4.73 5.53 -16.93
C THR A 34 3.23 5.42 -16.66
N SER A 35 2.43 5.81 -17.65
CA SER A 35 0.99 5.57 -17.69
C SER A 35 0.63 4.80 -18.95
N CYS A 36 -0.08 3.68 -18.79
CA CYS A 36 -0.43 2.76 -19.85
C CYS A 36 -1.92 2.78 -20.13
N VAL A 37 -2.30 2.69 -21.41
CA VAL A 37 -3.68 2.53 -21.89
C VAL A 37 -3.86 1.21 -22.66
N LYS A 38 -2.78 0.44 -22.85
CA LYS A 38 -2.74 -0.87 -23.51
C LYS A 38 -1.52 -1.67 -23.04
N ALA A 39 -1.57 -2.99 -23.20
CA ALA A 39 -0.60 -3.93 -22.65
C ALA A 39 0.83 -3.76 -23.20
N ASP A 40 0.99 -3.35 -24.46
CA ASP A 40 2.31 -3.14 -25.08
C ASP A 40 3.09 -1.93 -24.52
N GLN A 41 2.47 -1.19 -23.58
CA GLN A 41 3.08 -0.06 -22.89
C GLN A 41 3.55 -0.40 -21.47
N TYR A 42 3.29 -1.63 -21.00
CA TYR A 42 3.76 -2.05 -19.68
C TYR A 42 5.28 -2.00 -19.58
N PRO A 43 5.84 -1.62 -18.42
CA PRO A 43 7.26 -1.71 -18.19
C PRO A 43 7.78 -3.14 -18.50
N GLU A 44 8.92 -3.23 -19.15
CA GLU A 44 9.56 -4.52 -19.45
C GLU A 44 10.19 -5.16 -18.21
N GLY A 45 10.47 -6.49 -18.28
CA GLY A 45 11.12 -7.27 -17.23
C GLY A 45 10.17 -7.94 -16.25
N ASP A 46 10.74 -8.56 -15.20
CA ASP A 46 10.05 -9.44 -14.24
C ASP A 46 9.82 -8.76 -12.89
N THR A 47 9.84 -7.42 -12.85
CA THR A 47 9.67 -6.66 -11.62
C THR A 47 8.28 -6.91 -11.01
N VAL A 48 8.24 -7.33 -9.75
CA VAL A 48 7.03 -7.60 -8.98
C VAL A 48 6.12 -6.37 -8.92
N GLU A 49 4.82 -6.59 -9.02
CA GLU A 49 3.80 -5.56 -9.01
C GLU A 49 2.89 -5.68 -7.79
N VAL A 50 2.66 -4.54 -7.12
CA VAL A 50 1.64 -4.39 -6.08
C VAL A 50 0.64 -3.35 -6.54
N ALA A 51 -0.59 -3.78 -6.83
CA ALA A 51 -1.62 -2.91 -7.37
C ALA A 51 -2.54 -2.33 -6.30
N PHE A 52 -3.06 -1.14 -6.57
CA PHE A 52 -4.01 -0.42 -5.72
C PHE A 52 -5.28 -0.12 -6.51
N LEU A 53 -6.41 -0.55 -5.97
CA LEU A 53 -7.71 -0.46 -6.60
C LEU A 53 -8.77 -0.01 -5.58
N GLY A 54 -9.82 0.65 -6.04
CA GLY A 54 -10.94 1.04 -5.21
C GLY A 54 -11.88 1.96 -5.96
N ARG A 55 -13.04 2.21 -5.40
CA ARG A 55 -13.99 3.14 -6.02
C ARG A 55 -13.45 4.57 -6.07
N SER A 56 -13.98 5.35 -6.98
CA SER A 56 -13.63 6.78 -7.08
C SER A 56 -13.84 7.48 -5.74
N ASN A 57 -12.87 8.34 -5.36
CA ASN A 57 -12.86 9.08 -4.10
C ASN A 57 -12.75 8.23 -2.82
N VAL A 58 -12.35 6.97 -2.90
CA VAL A 58 -12.06 6.12 -1.73
C VAL A 58 -10.84 6.60 -0.92
N GLY A 59 -9.97 7.39 -1.54
CA GLY A 59 -8.72 7.91 -0.95
C GLY A 59 -7.45 7.25 -1.49
N LYS A 60 -7.52 6.58 -2.66
CA LYS A 60 -6.41 5.82 -3.25
C LYS A 60 -5.14 6.67 -3.46
N SER A 61 -5.21 7.78 -4.18
CA SER A 61 -4.04 8.66 -4.39
C SER A 61 -3.49 9.24 -3.08
N SER A 62 -4.36 9.56 -2.11
CA SER A 62 -3.92 10.01 -0.78
C SER A 62 -3.19 8.91 -0.02
N LEU A 63 -3.66 7.66 -0.14
CA LEU A 63 -3.00 6.49 0.46
C LEU A 63 -1.63 6.27 -0.19
N ILE A 64 -1.54 6.25 -1.52
CA ILE A 64 -0.28 6.07 -2.25
C ILE A 64 0.75 7.14 -1.83
N ASN A 65 0.35 8.42 -1.82
CA ASN A 65 1.21 9.52 -1.38
C ASN A 65 1.66 9.36 0.09
N SER A 66 0.76 8.93 0.96
CA SER A 66 1.05 8.67 2.38
C SER A 66 1.96 7.47 2.56
N LEU A 67 1.72 6.36 1.84
CA LEU A 67 2.50 5.13 1.89
C LEU A 67 3.96 5.38 1.48
N CYS A 68 4.14 6.08 0.35
CA CYS A 68 5.45 6.44 -0.19
C CYS A 68 6.12 7.62 0.54
N ASN A 69 5.41 8.28 1.46
CA ASN A 69 5.87 9.51 2.12
C ASN A 69 6.28 10.60 1.11
N TYR A 70 5.56 10.70 0.02
CA TYR A 70 5.85 11.62 -1.07
C TYR A 70 4.59 12.43 -1.42
N ARG A 71 4.66 13.75 -1.28
CA ARG A 71 3.54 14.64 -1.64
C ARG A 71 3.46 14.81 -3.14
N GLY A 72 2.31 14.44 -3.73
CA GLY A 72 2.05 14.64 -5.16
C GLY A 72 2.64 13.57 -6.09
N LEU A 73 3.07 12.41 -5.58
CA LEU A 73 3.47 11.26 -6.39
C LEU A 73 2.29 10.79 -7.26
N ALA A 74 1.18 10.44 -6.62
CA ALA A 74 -0.08 10.19 -7.30
C ALA A 74 -0.94 11.46 -7.30
N LEU A 75 -1.46 11.84 -8.47
CA LEU A 75 -2.29 13.03 -8.62
C LEU A 75 -3.63 12.83 -7.89
N VAL A 76 -3.91 13.70 -6.93
CA VAL A 76 -5.20 13.74 -6.25
C VAL A 76 -6.14 14.57 -7.11
N SER A 77 -6.91 13.94 -8.00
CA SER A 77 -7.91 14.63 -8.81
C SER A 77 -9.22 14.77 -8.03
N GLY A 78 -9.70 16.01 -7.88
CA GLY A 78 -11.05 16.27 -7.36
C GLY A 78 -12.17 15.97 -8.38
N GLN A 79 -11.83 15.69 -9.63
CA GLN A 79 -12.79 15.35 -10.69
C GLN A 79 -12.71 13.87 -11.02
N PRO A 80 -13.79 13.15 -10.78
CA PRO A 80 -13.88 11.72 -11.05
C PRO A 80 -13.91 11.44 -12.57
N GLY A 81 -13.36 10.27 -12.99
CA GLY A 81 -13.45 9.76 -14.37
C GLY A 81 -12.37 10.21 -15.34
N LYS A 82 -11.32 10.94 -14.89
CA LYS A 82 -10.23 11.35 -15.78
C LYS A 82 -9.14 10.32 -16.01
N THR A 83 -8.92 9.40 -15.06
CA THR A 83 -7.85 8.42 -15.17
C THR A 83 -8.39 7.11 -15.73
N LYS A 84 -8.16 6.88 -17.01
CA LYS A 84 -8.40 5.59 -17.69
C LYS A 84 -7.09 4.81 -17.88
N THR A 85 -6.02 5.26 -17.23
CA THR A 85 -4.67 4.73 -17.38
C THR A 85 -4.29 3.90 -16.16
N ILE A 86 -3.53 2.85 -16.39
CA ILE A 86 -2.77 2.16 -15.34
C ILE A 86 -1.47 2.96 -15.16
N ASN A 87 -1.21 3.43 -13.94
CA ASN A 87 -0.03 4.22 -13.65
C ASN A 87 0.98 3.38 -12.86
N TYR A 88 2.21 3.34 -13.34
CA TYR A 88 3.33 2.64 -12.73
C TYR A 88 4.25 3.61 -11.99
N PHE A 89 4.66 3.23 -10.79
CA PHE A 89 5.64 3.95 -9.99
C PHE A 89 6.77 2.98 -9.60
N ASP A 90 8.02 3.37 -9.85
CA ASP A 90 9.20 2.66 -9.35
C ASP A 90 9.32 2.88 -7.86
N ILE A 91 9.37 1.80 -7.11
CA ILE A 91 9.52 1.84 -5.66
C ILE A 91 10.79 1.10 -5.25
N GLU A 92 11.57 1.75 -4.40
CA GLU A 92 12.65 1.11 -3.66
C GLU A 92 12.26 1.05 -2.18
N SER A 93 12.28 -0.13 -1.61
CA SER A 93 12.08 -0.36 -0.18
C SER A 93 13.27 -1.06 0.42
N LYS A 94 13.45 -0.91 1.74
CA LYS A 94 14.49 -1.60 2.48
C LYS A 94 14.01 -2.07 3.84
N GLU A 95 14.65 -3.09 4.34
CA GLU A 95 14.48 -3.65 5.66
C GLU A 95 15.85 -3.82 6.33
N ASP A 96 15.97 -3.45 7.60
CA ASP A 96 17.16 -3.71 8.38
C ASP A 96 17.03 -5.14 8.96
N ILE A 97 17.84 -6.09 8.47
CA ILE A 97 17.88 -7.47 8.93
C ILE A 97 18.63 -7.59 10.26
N SER A 98 19.71 -6.80 10.38
CA SER A 98 20.52 -6.69 11.60
C SER A 98 21.09 -5.28 11.76
N GLU A 99 21.96 -5.05 12.76
CA GLU A 99 22.65 -3.77 12.94
C GLU A 99 23.56 -3.42 11.75
N THR A 100 24.03 -4.42 11.02
CA THR A 100 25.02 -4.29 9.93
C THR A 100 24.50 -4.71 8.57
N GLU A 101 23.32 -5.35 8.50
CA GLU A 101 22.77 -5.91 7.28
C GLU A 101 21.43 -5.27 6.95
N GLU A 102 21.28 -4.83 5.70
CA GLU A 102 20.00 -4.37 5.15
C GLU A 102 19.69 -5.11 3.86
N ARG A 103 18.40 -5.33 3.59
CA ARG A 103 17.89 -5.90 2.34
C ARG A 103 17.11 -4.83 1.59
N ARG A 104 17.30 -4.78 0.27
CA ARG A 104 16.61 -3.84 -0.60
C ARG A 104 15.77 -4.59 -1.62
N TYR A 105 14.61 -4.00 -1.95
CA TYR A 105 13.65 -4.53 -2.92
C TYR A 105 13.29 -3.43 -3.89
N HIS A 106 13.29 -3.78 -5.19
CA HIS A 106 12.73 -2.96 -6.26
C HIS A 106 11.43 -3.60 -6.74
N TRP A 107 10.35 -2.81 -6.83
CA TRP A 107 9.04 -3.27 -7.21
C TRP A 107 8.22 -2.14 -7.82
N PHE A 108 7.15 -2.48 -8.56
CA PHE A 108 6.22 -1.50 -9.08
C PHE A 108 5.00 -1.35 -8.19
N LEU A 109 4.70 -0.11 -7.79
CA LEU A 109 3.38 0.25 -7.31
C LEU A 109 2.53 0.58 -8.52
N VAL A 110 1.38 -0.11 -8.67
CA VAL A 110 0.48 0.05 -9.81
C VAL A 110 -0.81 0.70 -9.33
N ASP A 111 -1.07 1.94 -9.79
CA ASP A 111 -2.29 2.68 -9.49
C ASP A 111 -3.33 2.43 -10.59
N LEU A 112 -4.31 1.58 -10.27
CA LEU A 112 -5.39 1.23 -11.19
C LEU A 112 -6.49 2.31 -11.19
N PRO A 113 -7.18 2.53 -12.32
CA PRO A 113 -8.34 3.41 -12.38
C PRO A 113 -9.41 3.03 -11.37
N GLY A 114 -9.97 4.02 -10.67
CA GLY A 114 -11.09 3.79 -9.76
C GLY A 114 -12.36 3.38 -10.48
N TYR A 115 -13.11 2.44 -9.90
CA TYR A 115 -14.42 2.02 -10.41
C TYR A 115 -15.57 2.91 -9.91
N GLY A 116 -16.78 2.67 -10.45
CA GLY A 116 -18.03 3.30 -9.98
C GLY A 116 -18.34 4.66 -10.57
N PHE A 117 -17.68 5.07 -11.67
CA PHE A 117 -17.87 6.38 -12.27
C PHE A 117 -18.82 6.40 -13.49
N ALA A 118 -18.97 5.27 -14.18
CA ALA A 118 -19.97 5.19 -15.24
C ALA A 118 -21.37 5.07 -14.59
N LYS A 119 -22.33 5.90 -15.04
CA LYS A 119 -23.74 5.62 -14.86
C LYS A 119 -24.01 4.32 -15.62
N THR A 120 -23.75 3.20 -15.00
CA THR A 120 -23.82 1.92 -15.65
C THR A 120 -25.26 1.48 -15.76
N ASN A 121 -25.67 1.27 -16.97
CA ASN A 121 -26.74 0.36 -17.32
C ASN A 121 -26.56 -0.98 -16.57
N LYS A 122 -27.66 -1.64 -16.28
CA LYS A 122 -27.90 -2.79 -15.41
C LYS A 122 -27.00 -4.03 -15.51
N ASP A 123 -25.92 -4.02 -16.31
CA ASP A 123 -24.99 -5.13 -16.44
C ASP A 123 -23.68 -4.85 -15.68
N ASN A 124 -23.55 -5.45 -14.49
CA ASN A 124 -22.34 -5.42 -13.66
C ASN A 124 -21.09 -6.02 -14.35
N ARG A 125 -21.24 -6.61 -15.55
CA ARG A 125 -20.17 -7.26 -16.31
C ARG A 125 -19.12 -6.29 -16.88
N ASN A 126 -19.44 -4.99 -16.97
CA ASN A 126 -18.56 -3.95 -17.52
C ASN A 126 -18.05 -2.99 -16.43
N MET A 127 -17.78 -3.49 -15.21
CA MET A 127 -17.23 -2.67 -14.13
C MET A 127 -15.86 -2.08 -14.51
N TRP A 128 -15.08 -2.84 -15.24
CA TRP A 128 -13.73 -2.48 -15.73
C TRP A 128 -13.78 -2.29 -17.25
N SER A 129 -12.85 -1.47 -17.77
CA SER A 129 -12.54 -1.57 -19.19
C SER A 129 -11.87 -2.91 -19.46
N SER A 130 -12.01 -3.44 -20.69
CA SER A 130 -11.34 -4.70 -21.10
C SER A 130 -9.85 -4.70 -20.76
N PHE A 131 -9.19 -3.58 -20.90
CA PHE A 131 -7.78 -3.38 -20.59
C PHE A 131 -7.44 -3.63 -19.10
N ILE A 132 -8.30 -3.15 -18.18
CA ILE A 132 -8.09 -3.37 -16.73
C ILE A 132 -8.38 -4.83 -16.37
N SER A 133 -9.43 -5.42 -16.93
CA SER A 133 -9.75 -6.84 -16.73
C SER A 133 -8.62 -7.72 -17.25
N ASP A 134 -8.06 -7.39 -18.41
CA ASP A 134 -6.95 -8.11 -19.02
C ASP A 134 -5.69 -8.06 -18.13
N TYR A 135 -5.34 -6.88 -17.62
CA TYR A 135 -4.26 -6.72 -16.64
C TYR A 135 -4.47 -7.59 -15.40
N LEU A 136 -5.67 -7.54 -14.79
CA LEU A 136 -5.97 -8.26 -13.55
C LEU A 136 -5.97 -9.79 -13.73
N LEU A 137 -6.34 -10.28 -14.92
CA LEU A 137 -6.44 -11.71 -15.22
C LEU A 137 -5.12 -12.33 -15.70
N HIS A 138 -4.24 -11.54 -16.33
CA HIS A 138 -3.09 -12.09 -17.05
C HIS A 138 -1.74 -11.53 -16.59
N SER A 139 -1.67 -10.59 -15.65
CA SER A 139 -0.38 -10.12 -15.14
C SER A 139 0.25 -11.16 -14.21
N GLU A 140 1.25 -11.88 -14.69
CA GLU A 140 2.03 -12.84 -13.89
C GLU A 140 2.90 -12.14 -12.82
N ARG A 141 3.09 -10.83 -12.92
CA ARG A 141 3.87 -10.01 -11.98
C ARG A 141 3.05 -9.46 -10.85
N LEU A 142 1.71 -9.52 -10.92
CA LEU A 142 0.80 -9.03 -9.90
C LEU A 142 0.78 -9.98 -8.69
N MET A 143 1.58 -9.65 -7.67
CA MET A 143 1.71 -10.46 -6.46
C MET A 143 0.75 -10.05 -5.35
N LEU A 144 0.20 -8.84 -5.40
CA LEU A 144 -0.76 -8.35 -4.40
C LEU A 144 -1.62 -7.24 -5.00
N LEU A 145 -2.93 -7.32 -4.79
CA LEU A 145 -3.86 -6.22 -5.04
C LEU A 145 -4.45 -5.71 -3.74
N CYS A 146 -4.17 -4.45 -3.42
CA CYS A 146 -4.77 -3.75 -2.30
C CYS A 146 -6.14 -3.19 -2.73
N LEU A 147 -7.24 -3.83 -2.28
CA LEU A 147 -8.59 -3.33 -2.51
C LEU A 147 -8.98 -2.35 -1.40
N LEU A 148 -9.22 -1.10 -1.78
CA LEU A 148 -9.53 -0.01 -0.86
C LEU A 148 -11.02 0.12 -0.62
N ILE A 149 -11.42 0.05 0.64
CA ILE A 149 -12.81 0.24 1.11
C ILE A 149 -12.87 1.50 1.98
N ASP A 150 -13.83 2.37 1.73
CA ASP A 150 -14.05 3.56 2.58
C ASP A 150 -14.62 3.13 3.93
N GLY A 151 -13.85 3.31 5.00
CA GLY A 151 -14.25 2.90 6.35
C GLY A 151 -15.54 3.54 6.87
N ARG A 152 -15.98 4.66 6.29
CA ARG A 152 -17.26 5.32 6.63
C ARG A 152 -18.48 4.62 6.01
N HIS A 153 -18.25 3.90 4.91
CA HIS A 153 -19.28 3.26 4.11
C HIS A 153 -18.82 1.86 3.67
N PRO A 154 -18.64 0.91 4.63
CA PRO A 154 -18.03 -0.39 4.33
C PRO A 154 -18.95 -1.33 3.53
N GLU A 155 -20.24 -1.06 3.49
CA GLU A 155 -21.26 -1.93 2.88
C GLU A 155 -21.74 -1.42 1.51
N MET A 156 -20.86 -0.79 0.73
CA MET A 156 -21.23 -0.31 -0.60
C MET A 156 -21.38 -1.49 -1.58
N PRO A 157 -22.56 -1.65 -2.22
CA PRO A 157 -22.80 -2.78 -3.13
C PRO A 157 -21.76 -2.90 -4.26
N ILE A 158 -21.29 -1.76 -4.78
CA ILE A 158 -20.30 -1.74 -5.85
C ILE A 158 -18.92 -2.26 -5.38
N ASP A 159 -18.55 -2.03 -4.12
CA ASP A 159 -17.32 -2.56 -3.54
C ASP A 159 -17.42 -4.08 -3.38
N LYS A 160 -18.61 -4.59 -3.01
CA LYS A 160 -18.87 -6.04 -2.92
C LYS A 160 -18.81 -6.72 -4.29
N VAL A 161 -19.42 -6.14 -5.32
CA VAL A 161 -19.32 -6.67 -6.69
C VAL A 161 -17.88 -6.71 -7.18
N ALA A 162 -17.09 -5.67 -6.88
CA ALA A 162 -15.66 -5.63 -7.22
C ALA A 162 -14.89 -6.75 -6.50
N PHE A 163 -15.13 -6.92 -5.21
CA PHE A 163 -14.49 -7.96 -4.41
C PHE A 163 -14.83 -9.36 -4.94
N ASP A 164 -16.11 -9.66 -5.17
CA ASP A 164 -16.55 -10.97 -5.64
C ASP A 164 -15.90 -11.33 -6.99
N TRP A 165 -15.86 -10.38 -7.91
CA TRP A 165 -15.20 -10.58 -9.19
C TRP A 165 -13.69 -10.86 -9.05
N LEU A 166 -13.01 -10.12 -8.17
CA LEU A 166 -11.56 -10.30 -7.92
C LEU A 166 -11.26 -11.65 -7.28
N VAL A 167 -12.12 -12.12 -6.37
CA VAL A 167 -11.99 -13.45 -5.75
C VAL A 167 -12.23 -14.54 -6.80
N GLU A 168 -13.27 -14.42 -7.63
CA GLU A 168 -13.55 -15.36 -8.72
C GLU A 168 -12.40 -15.43 -9.74
N ALA A 169 -11.74 -14.29 -9.98
CA ALA A 169 -10.58 -14.19 -10.85
C ALA A 169 -9.27 -14.72 -10.22
N GLY A 170 -9.28 -15.13 -8.95
CA GLY A 170 -8.10 -15.65 -8.26
C GLY A 170 -7.03 -14.59 -7.96
N VAL A 171 -7.38 -13.30 -7.95
CA VAL A 171 -6.43 -12.21 -7.70
C VAL A 171 -6.01 -12.21 -6.22
N PRO A 172 -4.71 -12.18 -5.89
CA PRO A 172 -4.26 -12.11 -4.49
C PRO A 172 -4.64 -10.78 -3.85
N LEU A 173 -5.44 -10.83 -2.76
CA LEU A 173 -6.09 -9.65 -2.20
C LEU A 173 -5.58 -9.28 -0.80
N GLN A 174 -5.46 -7.96 -0.58
CA GLN A 174 -5.40 -7.34 0.73
C GLN A 174 -6.46 -6.25 0.85
N ILE A 175 -7.37 -6.37 1.81
CA ILE A 175 -8.36 -5.33 2.09
C ILE A 175 -7.70 -4.20 2.89
N VAL A 176 -7.85 -2.95 2.41
CA VAL A 176 -7.35 -1.75 3.10
C VAL A 176 -8.52 -0.80 3.37
N VAL A 177 -8.85 -0.63 4.65
CA VAL A 177 -9.96 0.23 5.09
C VAL A 177 -9.48 1.65 5.27
N THR A 178 -9.86 2.54 4.36
CA THR A 178 -9.38 3.93 4.31
C THR A 178 -10.20 4.87 5.18
N LYS A 179 -9.67 6.10 5.41
CA LYS A 179 -10.35 7.21 6.12
C LYS A 179 -10.78 6.88 7.55
N VAL A 180 -10.05 5.98 8.22
CA VAL A 180 -10.38 5.58 9.60
C VAL A 180 -10.20 6.71 10.63
N ASP A 181 -9.51 7.79 10.26
CA ASP A 181 -9.43 9.03 11.05
C ASP A 181 -10.77 9.76 11.18
N LYS A 182 -11.73 9.48 10.30
CA LYS A 182 -13.09 10.04 10.29
C LYS A 182 -14.06 9.26 11.19
N LEU A 183 -13.61 8.18 11.82
CA LEU A 183 -14.40 7.30 12.66
C LEU A 183 -14.01 7.43 14.12
N ASN A 184 -14.99 7.43 15.01
CA ASN A 184 -14.76 7.26 16.44
C ASN A 184 -14.45 5.78 16.78
N ALA A 185 -14.10 5.48 18.03
CA ALA A 185 -13.69 4.13 18.44
C ALA A 185 -14.78 3.07 18.23
N LYS A 186 -16.04 3.40 18.54
CA LYS A 186 -17.18 2.50 18.35
C LYS A 186 -17.43 2.20 16.86
N GLU A 187 -17.43 3.23 16.03
CA GLU A 187 -17.60 3.10 14.58
C GLU A 187 -16.49 2.26 13.96
N LYS A 188 -15.22 2.46 14.39
CA LYS A 188 -14.09 1.62 13.92
C LYS A 188 -14.33 0.15 14.20
N SER A 189 -14.73 -0.20 15.42
CA SER A 189 -14.99 -1.60 15.81
C SER A 189 -16.14 -2.20 15.00
N VAL A 190 -17.27 -1.49 14.91
CA VAL A 190 -18.46 -1.95 14.17
C VAL A 190 -18.15 -2.09 12.69
N ASN A 191 -17.53 -1.07 12.06
CA ASN A 191 -17.27 -1.09 10.63
C ASN A 191 -16.19 -2.10 10.25
N LEU A 192 -15.20 -2.35 11.13
CA LEU A 192 -14.22 -3.42 10.91
C LEU A 192 -14.88 -4.81 10.93
N ALA A 193 -15.84 -5.04 11.85
CA ALA A 193 -16.60 -6.30 11.87
C ALA A 193 -17.40 -6.49 10.58
N LYS A 194 -18.05 -5.43 10.08
CA LYS A 194 -18.76 -5.44 8.78
C LYS A 194 -17.84 -5.75 7.61
N VAL A 195 -16.65 -5.11 7.57
CA VAL A 195 -15.63 -5.37 6.53
C VAL A 195 -15.20 -6.83 6.55
N LYS A 196 -14.90 -7.39 7.71
CA LYS A 196 -14.50 -8.81 7.84
C LYS A 196 -15.57 -9.78 7.36
N ALA A 197 -16.84 -9.48 7.66
CA ALA A 197 -17.98 -10.31 7.23
C ALA A 197 -18.24 -10.20 5.72
N MET A 198 -18.07 -9.01 5.14
CA MET A 198 -18.43 -8.72 3.76
C MET A 198 -17.31 -9.05 2.75
N TYR A 199 -16.05 -8.94 3.19
CA TYR A 199 -14.85 -9.13 2.36
C TYR A 199 -13.89 -10.13 3.04
N PRO A 200 -14.27 -11.40 3.16
CA PRO A 200 -13.44 -12.43 3.78
C PRO A 200 -12.17 -12.69 2.94
N THR A 201 -11.00 -12.56 3.56
CA THR A 201 -9.69 -12.86 2.97
C THR A 201 -8.81 -13.54 4.03
N ASP A 202 -7.77 -14.27 3.61
CA ASP A 202 -6.84 -14.95 4.52
C ASP A 202 -6.10 -13.96 5.43
N SER A 203 -5.74 -12.80 4.88
CA SER A 203 -5.10 -11.73 5.65
C SER A 203 -6.14 -10.77 6.25
N PRO A 204 -5.97 -10.32 7.52
CA PRO A 204 -6.90 -9.40 8.15
C PRO A 204 -6.90 -8.02 7.46
N PRO A 205 -8.06 -7.33 7.41
CA PRO A 205 -8.14 -5.97 6.87
C PRO A 205 -7.23 -4.99 7.61
N ILE A 206 -6.51 -4.16 6.86
CA ILE A 206 -5.65 -3.11 7.41
C ILE A 206 -6.42 -1.80 7.51
N MET A 207 -6.56 -1.28 8.73
CA MET A 207 -7.16 0.03 9.01
C MET A 207 -6.18 1.14 8.69
N TYR A 208 -6.50 2.02 7.73
CA TYR A 208 -5.57 3.01 7.20
C TYR A 208 -6.08 4.45 7.30
N SER A 209 -5.21 5.37 7.74
CA SER A 209 -5.42 6.81 7.65
C SER A 209 -4.23 7.48 6.96
N SER A 210 -4.45 8.03 5.79
CA SER A 210 -3.44 8.85 5.09
C SER A 210 -3.08 10.13 5.83
N LEU A 211 -4.02 10.68 6.62
CA LEU A 211 -3.81 11.90 7.39
C LEU A 211 -2.96 11.67 8.65
N LYS A 212 -3.24 10.56 9.35
CA LYS A 212 -2.58 10.21 10.63
C LYS A 212 -1.48 9.17 10.47
N HIS A 213 -1.21 8.70 9.26
CA HIS A 213 -0.29 7.61 8.92
C HIS A 213 -0.54 6.30 9.69
N THR A 214 -1.76 6.13 10.25
CA THR A 214 -2.15 4.87 10.90
C THR A 214 -2.19 3.75 9.88
N GLY A 215 -1.69 2.55 10.23
CA GLY A 215 -1.69 1.36 9.38
C GLY A 215 -0.63 1.37 8.27
N ARG A 216 0.19 2.43 8.17
CA ARG A 216 1.24 2.54 7.15
C ARG A 216 2.29 1.43 7.30
N GLU A 217 2.78 1.23 8.51
CA GLU A 217 3.78 0.20 8.80
C GLU A 217 3.23 -1.20 8.54
N LEU A 218 1.99 -1.49 8.94
CA LEU A 218 1.34 -2.77 8.67
C LEU A 218 1.21 -3.03 7.17
N LEU A 219 0.85 -2.02 6.38
CA LEU A 219 0.76 -2.17 4.93
C LEU A 219 2.14 -2.37 4.29
N GLN A 220 3.17 -1.68 4.77
CA GLN A 220 4.55 -1.90 4.32
C GLN A 220 5.05 -3.30 4.68
N GLN A 221 4.74 -3.80 5.88
CA GLN A 221 5.06 -5.18 6.30
C GLN A 221 4.36 -6.19 5.39
N ARG A 222 3.07 -6.02 5.12
CA ARG A 222 2.32 -6.92 4.22
C ARG A 222 2.90 -6.95 2.80
N ILE A 223 3.25 -5.78 2.26
CA ILE A 223 3.91 -5.69 0.95
C ILE A 223 5.26 -6.43 0.99
N ASN A 224 6.06 -6.21 2.03
CA ASN A 224 7.36 -6.85 2.15
C ASN A 224 7.28 -8.38 2.21
N GLN A 225 6.31 -8.93 2.94
CA GLN A 225 6.07 -10.38 2.99
C GLN A 225 5.90 -10.97 1.59
N VAL A 226 5.11 -10.30 0.74
CA VAL A 226 4.90 -10.72 -0.64
C VAL A 226 6.19 -10.59 -1.47
N LEU A 227 6.99 -9.54 -1.27
CA LEU A 227 8.25 -9.32 -1.98
C LEU A 227 9.33 -10.36 -1.62
N VAL A 228 9.30 -10.89 -0.40
CA VAL A 228 10.23 -11.98 0.04
C VAL A 228 9.71 -13.38 -0.27
N GLY A 229 8.48 -13.51 -0.77
CA GLY A 229 7.86 -14.82 -1.03
C GLY A 229 7.43 -15.56 0.24
N GLU A 230 7.23 -14.85 1.35
CA GLU A 230 6.64 -15.42 2.56
C GLU A 230 5.12 -15.50 2.38
N GLU A 231 4.57 -16.73 2.41
CA GLU A 231 3.12 -16.95 2.45
C GLU A 231 2.53 -16.39 3.76
N ALA A 232 1.32 -15.83 3.68
CA ALA A 232 0.63 -15.21 4.82
C ALA A 232 -0.02 -16.25 5.73
#